data_5e841845371e7f7f6f4134de75f7ce07
#
_entry.id   5e841845371e7f7f6f4134de75f7ce07
#
_cell.length_a   1.000
_cell.length_b   1.000
_cell.length_c   1.000
_cell.angle_alpha   90.00
_cell.angle_beta   90.00
_cell.angle_gamma   90.00
#
_symmetry.space_group_name_H-M   'P 1'
#
loop_
_entity.id
_entity.type
_entity.pdbx_description
1 polymer ?
#
loop_
_entity_poly.entity_id
_entity_poly.type
_entity_poly.pdbx_seq_one_letter_code
_entity_poly.pdbx_strand_id
1 'polypeptide(L)'
;MSWRTEPLVGDSKTPFPIGLWEGVDGARIMVALEPGRYSWNEFPEGDLSANEELAESARKSPFGIAYRYYGNKLANGAGDHGGSALPRSIQLLEEGITNGKGPVQLVSATSSQLYEDYMPYGNHPELPVFVGEMPLDVHAPGCYTSQAEMKRYNRRNEQLADAAERSAVIADWMGAVPYPKEALNDAWKRFLWHLSLIHI
;
A
#
# COMPACT_ATOMS: atom_id res chain seq x y z
N MET A 1 -0.63 1.62 5.96
CA MET A 1 -1.15 2.09 4.65
C MET A 1 0.04 2.51 3.82
N SER A 2 0.27 1.89 2.67
CA SER A 2 1.33 2.31 1.75
C SER A 2 0.73 3.19 0.65
N TRP A 3 1.43 4.22 0.28
CA TRP A 3 0.98 5.21 -0.69
C TRP A 3 1.99 5.31 -1.83
N ARG A 4 1.50 5.39 -3.05
CA ARG A 4 2.35 5.56 -4.23
C ARG A 4 2.79 7.01 -4.33
N THR A 5 4.09 7.23 -4.34
CA THR A 5 4.70 8.57 -4.35
C THR A 5 5.45 8.85 -5.64
N GLU A 6 5.02 8.30 -6.76
CA GLU A 6 5.64 8.70 -8.00
C GLU A 6 5.43 10.21 -8.18
N PRO A 7 6.50 10.97 -8.44
CA PRO A 7 6.37 12.34 -8.91
C PRO A 7 5.84 12.30 -10.34
N LEU A 8 4.56 12.05 -10.46
CA LEU A 8 3.86 12.16 -11.74
C LEU A 8 3.55 13.63 -11.94
N VAL A 9 4.47 14.32 -12.60
CA VAL A 9 4.29 15.65 -13.16
C VAL A 9 3.47 16.59 -12.26
N GLY A 10 4.13 17.27 -11.34
CA GLY A 10 3.52 18.23 -10.43
C GLY A 10 4.35 18.42 -9.16
N ASP A 11 4.02 19.46 -8.42
CA ASP A 11 4.72 19.86 -7.19
C ASP A 11 4.29 19.10 -5.94
N SER A 12 3.44 18.08 -6.05
CA SER A 12 3.01 17.28 -4.90
C SER A 12 4.17 16.46 -4.36
N LYS A 13 4.81 17.00 -3.36
CA LYS A 13 5.88 16.33 -2.63
C LYS A 13 5.30 15.46 -1.55
N THR A 14 5.76 14.24 -1.51
CA THR A 14 5.54 13.36 -0.36
C THR A 14 6.06 14.08 0.88
N PRO A 15 5.26 14.27 1.93
CA PRO A 15 5.70 15.00 3.12
C PRO A 15 6.85 14.29 3.85
N PHE A 16 6.91 12.95 3.77
CA PHE A 16 7.93 12.12 4.40
C PHE A 16 7.89 10.69 3.83
N PRO A 17 8.95 9.89 3.94
CA PRO A 17 8.93 8.47 3.58
C PRO A 17 8.15 7.61 4.60
N ILE A 18 8.27 7.93 5.89
CA ILE A 18 7.48 7.33 6.98
C ILE A 18 7.15 8.37 8.01
N GLY A 19 5.96 8.31 8.58
CA GLY A 19 5.48 9.27 9.54
C GLY A 19 4.08 8.94 10.06
N LEU A 20 3.47 9.91 10.71
CA LEU A 20 2.10 9.82 11.20
C LEU A 20 1.18 10.66 10.32
N TRP A 21 0.06 10.10 9.98
CA TRP A 21 -1.04 10.83 9.34
C TRP A 21 -2.15 11.06 10.35
N GLU A 22 -2.46 12.32 10.59
CA GLU A 22 -3.53 12.75 11.48
C GLU A 22 -4.76 13.13 10.67
N GLY A 23 -5.86 12.46 10.97
CA GLY A 23 -7.16 12.74 10.38
C GLY A 23 -7.85 13.96 11.01
N VAL A 24 -9.03 14.31 10.47
CA VAL A 24 -9.82 15.47 10.91
C VAL A 24 -10.35 15.34 12.34
N ASP A 25 -10.41 14.14 12.87
CA ASP A 25 -10.81 13.81 14.23
C ASP A 25 -9.63 13.75 15.22
N GLY A 26 -8.42 14.05 14.76
CA GLY A 26 -7.19 13.95 15.54
C GLY A 26 -6.65 12.52 15.69
N ALA A 27 -7.31 11.52 15.12
CA ALA A 27 -6.79 10.15 15.11
C ALA A 27 -5.53 10.06 14.26
N ARG A 28 -4.53 9.30 14.73
CA ARG A 28 -3.24 9.14 14.05
C ARG A 28 -3.01 7.71 13.65
N ILE A 29 -2.52 7.53 12.45
CA ILE A 29 -2.03 6.24 11.95
C ILE A 29 -0.61 6.38 11.42
N MET A 30 0.18 5.34 11.56
CA MET A 30 1.48 5.27 10.92
C MET A 30 1.31 5.02 9.43
N VAL A 31 2.02 5.80 8.62
CA VAL A 31 1.95 5.75 7.16
C VAL A 31 3.35 5.64 6.61
N ALA A 32 3.56 4.68 5.73
CA ALA A 32 4.73 4.61 4.87
C ALA A 32 4.36 5.14 3.48
N LEU A 33 5.05 6.18 3.07
CA LEU A 33 4.94 6.77 1.75
C LEU A 33 6.18 6.32 0.99
N GLU A 34 6.01 5.46 0.02
CA GLU A 34 7.17 4.90 -0.68
C GLU A 34 7.94 6.00 -1.42
N PRO A 35 9.21 6.21 -1.08
CA PRO A 35 10.02 7.25 -1.71
C PRO A 35 10.48 6.77 -3.07
N GLY A 36 9.85 7.22 -4.13
CA GLY A 36 10.30 6.96 -5.47
C GLY A 36 9.34 6.13 -6.31
N ARG A 37 9.87 5.31 -7.18
CA ARG A 37 9.09 4.65 -8.23
C ARG A 37 8.41 3.39 -7.72
N TYR A 38 7.22 3.14 -8.20
CA TYR A 38 6.47 1.90 -8.01
C TYR A 38 7.25 0.64 -8.41
N SER A 39 8.13 0.77 -9.40
CA SER A 39 9.05 -0.28 -9.80
C SER A 39 10.38 0.34 -10.23
N TRP A 40 11.49 -0.32 -9.97
CA TRP A 40 12.74 0.06 -10.62
C TRP A 40 12.68 -0.20 -12.12
N ASN A 41 13.08 0.78 -12.90
CA ASN A 41 13.18 0.63 -14.35
C ASN A 41 14.26 -0.37 -14.76
N GLU A 42 15.33 -0.43 -13.98
CA GLU A 42 16.40 -1.41 -14.09
C GLU A 42 16.75 -1.86 -12.69
N PHE A 43 16.68 -3.17 -12.45
CA PHE A 43 17.12 -3.70 -11.17
C PHE A 43 18.64 -3.53 -11.11
N PRO A 44 19.20 -2.93 -10.04
CA PRO A 44 20.62 -2.69 -9.97
C PRO A 44 21.41 -3.98 -10.09
N GLU A 45 22.49 -3.96 -10.84
CA GLU A 45 23.46 -5.05 -10.90
C GLU A 45 24.50 -4.92 -9.80
N GLY A 46 25.11 -6.06 -9.43
CA GLY A 46 26.17 -6.12 -8.45
C GLY A 46 25.71 -6.25 -7.01
N ASP A 47 26.55 -5.86 -6.07
CA ASP A 47 26.26 -5.97 -4.63
C ASP A 47 25.26 -4.89 -4.19
N LEU A 48 24.04 -5.30 -3.95
CA LEU A 48 22.98 -4.39 -3.52
C LEU A 48 23.26 -3.73 -2.17
N SER A 49 24.05 -4.36 -1.30
CA SER A 49 24.44 -3.76 -0.02
C SER A 49 25.35 -2.54 -0.19
N ALA A 50 25.99 -2.43 -1.35
CA ALA A 50 26.83 -1.29 -1.75
C ALA A 50 26.10 -0.30 -2.68
N ASN A 51 24.81 -0.48 -2.92
CA ASN A 51 24.05 0.41 -3.78
C ASN A 51 23.82 1.77 -3.10
N GLU A 52 24.27 2.84 -3.77
CA GLU A 52 24.25 4.19 -3.22
C GLU A 52 22.83 4.75 -3.03
N GLU A 53 21.89 4.38 -3.88
CA GLU A 53 20.48 4.79 -3.73
C GLU A 53 19.87 4.21 -2.45
N LEU A 54 20.17 2.95 -2.15
CA LEU A 54 19.72 2.30 -0.91
C LEU A 54 20.40 2.90 0.31
N ALA A 55 21.71 3.13 0.22
CA ALA A 55 22.49 3.77 1.29
C ALA A 55 21.96 5.18 1.60
N GLU A 56 21.67 5.96 0.58
CA GLU A 56 21.12 7.31 0.73
C GLU A 56 19.68 7.28 1.29
N SER A 57 18.86 6.31 0.88
CA SER A 57 17.54 6.11 1.44
C SER A 57 17.60 5.81 2.94
N ALA A 58 18.54 4.95 3.37
CA ALA A 58 18.76 4.66 4.78
C ALA A 58 19.25 5.89 5.55
N ARG A 59 20.16 6.68 4.98
CA ARG A 59 20.67 7.93 5.61
C ARG A 59 19.58 8.98 5.78
N LYS A 60 18.67 9.11 4.83
CA LYS A 60 17.58 10.10 4.86
C LYS A 60 16.36 9.64 5.66
N SER A 61 16.26 8.36 5.92
CA SER A 61 15.16 7.82 6.70
C SER A 61 15.29 8.19 8.18
N PRO A 62 14.22 8.51 8.88
CA PRO A 62 14.23 8.59 10.32
C PRO A 62 14.78 7.28 10.92
N PHE A 63 15.65 7.39 11.92
CA PHE A 63 16.26 6.25 12.64
C PHE A 63 17.14 5.31 11.80
N GLY A 64 17.53 5.70 10.58
CA GLY A 64 18.44 4.93 9.72
C GLY A 64 17.82 3.64 9.14
N ILE A 65 16.52 3.47 9.22
CA ILE A 65 15.81 2.32 8.67
C ILE A 65 15.11 2.74 7.39
N ALA A 66 15.38 2.08 6.28
CA ALA A 66 14.68 2.31 5.03
C ALA A 66 14.05 1.02 4.51
N TYR A 67 12.83 1.13 4.06
CA TYR A 67 12.12 0.06 3.37
C TYR A 67 12.02 0.38 1.90
N ARG A 68 12.27 -0.62 1.07
CA ARG A 68 12.12 -0.53 -0.37
C ARG A 68 11.20 -1.63 -0.85
N TYR A 69 10.15 -1.25 -1.55
CA TYR A 69 9.34 -2.19 -2.29
C TYR A 69 10.01 -2.50 -3.62
N TYR A 70 10.37 -3.75 -3.80
CA TYR A 70 10.83 -4.25 -5.08
C TYR A 70 9.66 -4.80 -5.87
N GLY A 71 8.85 -3.90 -6.38
CA GLY A 71 7.90 -4.23 -7.41
C GLY A 71 8.64 -4.61 -8.67
N ASN A 72 8.08 -5.56 -9.41
CA ASN A 72 8.74 -6.13 -10.56
C ASN A 72 8.80 -5.16 -11.70
N LYS A 73 9.96 -5.11 -12.31
CA LYS A 73 10.04 -4.71 -13.67
C LYS A 73 9.96 -5.93 -14.57
N LEU A 74 8.89 -6.00 -15.32
CA LEU A 74 8.91 -6.71 -16.58
C LEU A 74 9.73 -5.89 -17.57
N ALA A 75 10.66 -6.53 -18.25
CA ALA A 75 11.27 -5.95 -19.43
C ALA A 75 10.18 -5.36 -20.32
N ASN A 76 10.39 -4.15 -20.84
CA ASN A 76 9.45 -3.39 -21.68
C ASN A 76 8.30 -2.65 -20.99
N GLY A 77 8.47 -2.19 -19.75
CA GLY A 77 7.56 -1.24 -19.13
C GLY A 77 6.28 -1.84 -18.52
N ALA A 78 6.21 -3.14 -18.37
CA ALA A 78 4.99 -3.82 -17.92
C ALA A 78 4.78 -3.86 -16.39
N GLY A 79 5.59 -3.16 -15.60
CA GLY A 79 5.40 -3.08 -14.15
C GLY A 79 4.04 -2.52 -13.75
N ASP A 80 3.52 -1.62 -14.54
CA ASP A 80 2.21 -0.98 -14.31
C ASP A 80 1.02 -1.90 -14.69
N HIS A 81 1.28 -2.96 -15.44
CA HIS A 81 0.27 -3.93 -15.88
C HIS A 81 0.32 -5.25 -15.09
N GLY A 82 1.02 -5.24 -13.98
CA GLY A 82 1.27 -6.45 -13.20
C GLY A 82 2.51 -7.21 -13.66
N GLY A 83 3.00 -8.07 -12.81
CA GLY A 83 4.19 -8.87 -13.08
C GLY A 83 4.60 -9.70 -11.87
N SER A 84 5.64 -10.48 -12.03
CA SER A 84 6.27 -11.26 -10.97
C SER A 84 7.74 -10.96 -10.84
N ALA A 85 8.36 -11.29 -9.71
CA ALA A 85 9.79 -11.11 -9.51
C ALA A 85 10.58 -11.90 -10.57
N LEU A 86 11.55 -11.25 -11.18
CA LEU A 86 12.46 -11.92 -12.10
C LEU A 86 13.42 -12.81 -11.30
N PRO A 87 13.73 -14.02 -11.76
CA PRO A 87 14.68 -14.90 -11.07
C PRO A 87 16.02 -14.20 -10.78
N ARG A 88 16.52 -13.42 -11.72
CA ARG A 88 17.77 -12.65 -11.55
C ARG A 88 17.67 -11.63 -10.42
N SER A 89 16.54 -10.94 -10.28
CA SER A 89 16.34 -9.98 -9.19
C SER A 89 16.33 -10.66 -7.83
N ILE A 90 15.70 -11.84 -7.74
CA ILE A 90 15.71 -12.64 -6.52
C ILE A 90 17.13 -13.10 -6.17
N GLN A 91 17.89 -13.58 -7.14
CA GLN A 91 19.30 -13.97 -6.91
C GLN A 91 20.14 -12.81 -6.38
N LEU A 92 20.03 -11.62 -6.97
CA LEU A 92 20.76 -10.43 -6.52
C LEU A 92 20.38 -10.01 -5.10
N LEU A 93 19.10 -10.13 -4.75
CA LEU A 93 18.63 -9.89 -3.38
C LEU A 93 19.22 -10.91 -2.41
N GLU A 94 19.16 -12.19 -2.74
CA GLU A 94 19.72 -13.28 -1.91
C GLU A 94 21.24 -13.13 -1.74
N GLU A 95 21.95 -12.80 -2.81
CA GLU A 95 23.39 -12.52 -2.78
C GLU A 95 23.69 -11.32 -1.88
N GLY A 96 22.95 -10.21 -2.02
CA GLY A 96 23.12 -9.02 -1.21
C GLY A 96 22.81 -9.24 0.27
N ILE A 97 21.80 -10.05 0.60
CA ILE A 97 21.45 -10.41 1.97
C ILE A 97 22.52 -11.32 2.61
N THR A 98 23.03 -12.31 1.85
CA THR A 98 23.90 -13.36 2.37
C THR A 98 25.37 -12.96 2.35
N ASN A 99 25.82 -12.31 1.29
CA ASN A 99 27.23 -12.05 0.98
C ASN A 99 27.56 -10.56 0.79
N GLY A 100 26.60 -9.67 1.03
CA GLY A 100 26.80 -8.22 0.87
C GLY A 100 27.99 -7.71 1.67
N LYS A 101 28.82 -6.86 1.06
CA LYS A 101 30.03 -6.25 1.66
C LYS A 101 29.92 -4.74 1.75
N GLY A 102 28.80 -4.18 1.34
CA GLY A 102 28.54 -2.75 1.39
C GLY A 102 28.12 -2.27 2.79
N PRO A 103 27.89 -0.95 2.92
CA PRO A 103 27.55 -0.34 4.20
C PRO A 103 26.10 -0.60 4.65
N VAL A 104 25.25 -1.15 3.77
CA VAL A 104 23.83 -1.36 4.05
C VAL A 104 23.58 -2.83 4.37
N GLN A 105 23.02 -3.10 5.53
CA GLN A 105 22.52 -4.43 5.85
C GLN A 105 21.16 -4.63 5.17
N LEU A 106 21.06 -5.66 4.34
CA LEU A 106 19.82 -6.03 3.65
C LEU A 106 19.13 -7.17 4.40
N VAL A 107 17.82 -7.06 4.54
CA VAL A 107 16.96 -8.12 5.07
C VAL A 107 15.71 -8.25 4.22
N SER A 108 15.21 -9.47 4.09
CA SER A 108 13.87 -9.67 3.51
C SER A 108 12.83 -9.44 4.59
N ALA A 109 11.83 -8.63 4.28
CA ALA A 109 10.79 -8.27 5.23
C ALA A 109 9.39 -8.33 4.60
N THR A 110 8.40 -8.59 5.44
CA THR A 110 7.00 -8.41 5.06
C THR A 110 6.61 -6.94 5.17
N SER A 111 5.52 -6.54 4.53
CA SER A 111 4.99 -5.17 4.67
C SER A 111 4.60 -4.82 6.11
N SER A 112 4.25 -5.79 6.93
CA SER A 112 3.94 -5.59 8.35
C SER A 112 5.18 -5.26 9.17
N GLN A 113 6.33 -5.85 8.82
CA GLN A 113 7.60 -5.65 9.53
C GLN A 113 7.99 -4.18 9.61
N LEU A 114 7.75 -3.42 8.52
CA LEU A 114 7.97 -1.97 8.52
C LEU A 114 7.29 -1.28 9.71
N TYR A 115 6.02 -1.58 9.91
CA TYR A 115 5.25 -0.95 10.99
C TYR A 115 5.69 -1.45 12.36
N GLU A 116 6.02 -2.72 12.50
CA GLU A 116 6.55 -3.30 13.74
C GLU A 116 7.87 -2.62 14.14
N ASP A 117 8.77 -2.41 13.19
CA ASP A 117 10.07 -1.76 13.44
C ASP A 117 9.92 -0.28 13.82
N TYR A 118 8.92 0.42 13.28
CA TYR A 118 8.69 1.83 13.61
C TYR A 118 7.71 2.06 14.78
N MET A 119 6.95 1.08 15.20
CA MET A 119 6.03 1.20 16.35
C MET A 119 6.68 1.75 17.62
N PRO A 120 7.92 1.34 18.01
CA PRO A 120 8.58 1.90 19.18
C PRO A 120 8.82 3.42 19.09
N TYR A 121 8.87 3.97 17.90
CA TYR A 121 9.10 5.39 17.63
C TYR A 121 7.82 6.20 17.42
N GLY A 122 6.64 5.60 17.56
CA GLY A 122 5.36 6.23 17.24
C GLY A 122 5.08 7.56 17.97
N ASN A 123 5.72 7.76 19.13
CA ASN A 123 5.66 9.01 19.89
C ASN A 123 6.97 9.81 19.86
N HIS A 124 7.93 9.42 19.02
CA HIS A 124 9.20 10.11 18.95
C HIS A 124 9.04 11.49 18.28
N PRO A 125 9.64 12.56 18.83
CA PRO A 125 9.44 13.91 18.32
C PRO A 125 10.01 14.13 16.90
N GLU A 126 10.94 13.30 16.46
CA GLU A 126 11.47 13.34 15.10
C GLU A 126 10.59 12.63 14.07
N LEU A 127 9.58 11.87 14.49
CA LEU A 127 8.67 11.25 13.56
C LEU A 127 7.71 12.32 13.00
N PRO A 128 7.76 12.61 11.69
CA PRO A 128 6.98 13.68 11.11
C PRO A 128 5.47 13.37 11.17
N VAL A 129 4.67 14.40 11.34
CA VAL A 129 3.21 14.31 11.34
C VAL A 129 2.66 15.12 10.17
N PHE A 130 1.82 14.50 9.36
CA PHE A 130 1.03 15.19 8.34
C PHE A 130 -0.42 15.26 8.81
N VAL A 131 -0.96 16.47 8.83
CA VAL A 131 -2.34 16.73 9.26
C VAL A 131 -3.19 17.09 8.06
N GLY A 132 -4.31 16.42 7.89
CA GLY A 132 -5.26 16.69 6.84
C GLY A 132 -5.34 15.63 5.76
N GLU A 133 -5.81 16.02 4.58
CA GLU A 133 -5.99 15.13 3.44
C GLU A 133 -4.72 15.01 2.61
N MET A 134 -4.39 13.79 2.16
CA MET A 134 -3.33 13.54 1.20
C MET A 134 -3.94 13.34 -0.20
N PRO A 135 -4.21 14.40 -0.96
CA PRO A 135 -4.85 14.28 -2.25
C PRO A 135 -3.92 13.64 -3.28
N LEU A 136 -4.48 12.81 -4.14
CA LEU A 136 -3.87 12.40 -5.40
C LEU A 136 -4.21 13.43 -6.47
N ASP A 137 -3.50 14.53 -6.47
CA ASP A 137 -3.78 15.65 -7.37
C ASP A 137 -3.24 15.44 -8.79
N VAL A 138 -2.31 14.55 -8.97
CA VAL A 138 -1.57 14.39 -10.23
C VAL A 138 -1.88 13.07 -10.94
N HIS A 139 -2.07 11.96 -10.22
CA HIS A 139 -2.32 10.66 -10.82
C HIS A 139 -3.81 10.32 -10.85
N ALA A 140 -4.39 10.37 -12.04
CA ALA A 140 -5.76 9.93 -12.33
C ALA A 140 -6.86 10.48 -11.37
N PRO A 141 -6.86 11.78 -11.02
CA PRO A 141 -7.88 12.33 -10.09
C PRO A 141 -9.29 12.12 -10.61
N GLY A 142 -9.49 12.07 -11.93
CA GLY A 142 -10.77 11.74 -12.54
C GLY A 142 -11.31 10.36 -12.18
N CYS A 143 -10.46 9.39 -11.89
CA CYS A 143 -10.89 8.06 -11.44
C CYS A 143 -11.61 8.11 -10.08
N TYR A 144 -11.33 9.11 -9.25
CA TYR A 144 -11.97 9.27 -7.95
C TYR A 144 -13.23 10.12 -8.01
N THR A 145 -13.34 11.03 -8.98
CA THR A 145 -14.41 12.00 -9.07
C THR A 145 -15.46 11.65 -10.13
N SER A 146 -15.07 10.91 -11.19
CA SER A 146 -16.02 10.48 -12.21
C SER A 146 -17.04 9.47 -11.65
N GLN A 147 -18.25 9.48 -12.21
CA GLN A 147 -19.34 8.58 -11.84
C GLN A 147 -19.60 8.54 -10.32
N ALA A 148 -19.65 9.69 -9.68
CA ALA A 148 -19.82 9.82 -8.23
C ALA A 148 -21.02 9.05 -7.69
N GLU A 149 -22.08 8.92 -8.48
CA GLU A 149 -23.28 8.16 -8.11
C GLU A 149 -22.98 6.65 -7.95
N MET A 150 -22.20 6.07 -8.86
CA MET A 150 -21.77 4.67 -8.76
C MET A 150 -20.95 4.44 -7.49
N LYS A 151 -20.02 5.33 -7.17
CA LYS A 151 -19.23 5.25 -5.94
C LYS A 151 -20.08 5.37 -4.68
N ARG A 152 -21.08 6.25 -4.70
CA ARG A 152 -22.04 6.39 -3.61
C ARG A 152 -22.88 5.13 -3.41
N TYR A 153 -23.37 4.52 -4.51
CA TYR A 153 -24.12 3.26 -4.43
C TYR A 153 -23.22 2.11 -3.97
N ASN A 154 -21.99 2.05 -4.43
CA ASN A 154 -21.04 1.05 -3.97
C ASN A 154 -20.87 1.12 -2.45
N ARG A 155 -20.61 2.31 -1.90
CA ARG A 155 -20.50 2.51 -0.44
C ARG A 155 -21.78 2.16 0.31
N ARG A 156 -22.92 2.53 -0.23
CA ARG A 156 -24.21 2.19 0.36
C ARG A 156 -24.47 0.69 0.35
N ASN A 157 -24.14 0.00 -0.72
CA ASN A 157 -24.30 -1.46 -0.82
C ASN A 157 -23.39 -2.20 0.16
N GLU A 158 -22.14 -1.74 0.36
CA GLU A 158 -21.25 -2.27 1.38
C GLU A 158 -21.87 -2.19 2.79
N GLN A 159 -22.41 -1.03 3.15
CA GLN A 159 -23.05 -0.82 4.46
C GLN A 159 -24.35 -1.66 4.62
N LEU A 160 -25.13 -1.76 3.55
CA LEU A 160 -26.36 -2.57 3.57
C LEU A 160 -26.05 -4.07 3.65
N ALA A 161 -24.99 -4.54 2.98
CA ALA A 161 -24.58 -5.94 3.04
C ALA A 161 -24.14 -6.34 4.46
N ASP A 162 -23.29 -5.52 5.11
CA ASP A 162 -22.90 -5.74 6.51
C ASP A 162 -24.12 -5.76 7.45
N ALA A 163 -25.02 -4.79 7.30
CA ALA A 163 -26.24 -4.75 8.10
C ALA A 163 -27.15 -5.97 7.87
N ALA A 164 -27.29 -6.40 6.62
CA ALA A 164 -28.09 -7.56 6.26
C ALA A 164 -27.52 -8.86 6.84
N GLU A 165 -26.21 -9.06 6.75
CA GLU A 165 -25.55 -10.23 7.34
C GLU A 165 -25.74 -10.29 8.86
N ARG A 166 -25.48 -9.19 9.56
CA ARG A 166 -25.67 -9.12 11.03
C ARG A 166 -27.12 -9.40 11.42
N SER A 167 -28.07 -8.80 10.70
CA SER A 167 -29.51 -9.02 10.95
C SER A 167 -29.92 -10.47 10.68
N ALA A 168 -29.39 -11.07 9.61
CA ALA A 168 -29.66 -12.46 9.26
C ALA A 168 -29.13 -13.45 10.31
N VAL A 169 -27.91 -13.20 10.85
CA VAL A 169 -27.35 -14.00 11.95
C VAL A 169 -28.24 -13.92 13.19
N ILE A 170 -28.69 -12.72 13.54
CA ILE A 170 -29.59 -12.53 14.71
C ILE A 170 -30.90 -13.26 14.49
N ALA A 171 -31.52 -13.15 13.29
CA ALA A 171 -32.80 -13.78 12.98
C ALA A 171 -32.71 -15.31 13.01
N ASP A 172 -31.64 -15.87 12.48
CA ASP A 172 -31.37 -17.32 12.53
C ASP A 172 -31.17 -17.81 13.97
N TRP A 173 -30.34 -17.09 14.74
CA TRP A 173 -30.12 -17.40 16.16
C TRP A 173 -31.42 -17.36 17.00
N MET A 174 -32.31 -16.42 16.68
CA MET A 174 -33.62 -16.32 17.33
C MET A 174 -34.63 -17.38 16.83
N GLY A 175 -34.25 -18.18 15.86
CA GLY A 175 -35.14 -19.19 15.23
C GLY A 175 -36.26 -18.60 14.37
N ALA A 176 -36.14 -17.32 13.98
CA ALA A 176 -37.18 -16.64 13.20
C ALA A 176 -37.10 -17.00 11.70
N VAL A 177 -35.91 -16.96 11.10
CA VAL A 177 -35.66 -17.26 9.68
C VAL A 177 -34.27 -17.86 9.52
N PRO A 178 -34.09 -18.94 8.71
CA PRO A 178 -32.79 -19.51 8.44
C PRO A 178 -31.85 -18.49 7.76
N TYR A 179 -30.55 -18.57 8.08
CA TYR A 179 -29.55 -17.71 7.48
C TYR A 179 -29.49 -17.87 5.96
N PRO A 180 -29.73 -16.80 5.16
CA PRO A 180 -29.87 -16.87 3.71
C PRO A 180 -28.50 -16.86 3.00
N LYS A 181 -27.67 -17.87 3.25
CA LYS A 181 -26.27 -17.95 2.82
C LYS A 181 -26.09 -17.76 1.31
N GLU A 182 -26.92 -18.42 0.51
CA GLU A 182 -26.80 -18.36 -0.95
C GLU A 182 -27.14 -16.98 -1.50
N ALA A 183 -28.20 -16.34 -0.99
CA ALA A 183 -28.60 -15.01 -1.40
C ALA A 183 -27.55 -13.97 -1.03
N LEU A 184 -26.97 -14.06 0.16
CA LEU A 184 -25.88 -13.15 0.59
C LEU A 184 -24.61 -13.38 -0.22
N ASN A 185 -24.22 -14.63 -0.48
CA ASN A 185 -23.07 -14.93 -1.34
C ASN A 185 -23.26 -14.40 -2.77
N ASP A 186 -24.45 -14.51 -3.34
CA ASP A 186 -24.73 -13.99 -4.68
C ASP A 186 -24.68 -12.45 -4.68
N ALA A 187 -25.25 -11.81 -3.66
CA ALA A 187 -25.18 -10.37 -3.49
C ALA A 187 -23.73 -9.88 -3.38
N TRP A 188 -22.89 -10.55 -2.56
CA TRP A 188 -21.47 -10.22 -2.44
C TRP A 188 -20.70 -10.42 -3.75
N LYS A 189 -20.94 -11.48 -4.48
CA LYS A 189 -20.32 -11.68 -5.80
C LYS A 189 -20.65 -10.54 -6.75
N ARG A 190 -21.91 -10.15 -6.86
CA ARG A 190 -22.32 -9.02 -7.70
C ARG A 190 -21.70 -7.71 -7.25
N PHE A 191 -21.63 -7.46 -5.94
CA PHE A 191 -20.98 -6.29 -5.37
C PHE A 191 -19.49 -6.23 -5.71
N LEU A 192 -18.77 -7.34 -5.55
CA LEU A 192 -17.33 -7.42 -5.82
C LEU A 192 -16.99 -7.22 -7.31
N TRP A 193 -17.87 -7.58 -8.22
CA TRP A 193 -17.69 -7.30 -9.64
C TRP A 193 -17.52 -5.80 -9.94
N HIS A 194 -18.23 -4.94 -9.21
CA HIS A 194 -18.14 -3.49 -9.38
C HIS A 194 -16.83 -2.89 -8.85
N LEU A 195 -16.00 -3.65 -8.13
CA LEU A 195 -14.70 -3.23 -7.65
C LEU A 195 -13.55 -3.60 -8.61
N SER A 196 -13.85 -4.33 -9.67
CA SER A 196 -12.85 -4.79 -10.63
C SER A 196 -12.57 -3.72 -11.69
N LEU A 197 -11.28 -3.37 -11.84
CA LEU A 197 -10.82 -2.42 -12.87
C LEU A 197 -11.05 -2.90 -14.31
N ILE A 198 -11.18 -4.20 -14.51
CA ILE A 198 -11.37 -4.79 -15.85
C ILE A 198 -12.84 -5.02 -16.21
N HIS A 199 -13.76 -4.77 -15.29
CA HIS A 199 -15.20 -5.02 -15.46
C HIS A 199 -16.04 -3.75 -15.37
N ILE A 200 -15.40 -2.57 -15.30
CA ILE A 200 -16.05 -1.27 -15.29
C ILE A 200 -15.93 -0.64 -16.68
#